data_01a9f77430ee334a6638ed22180559ad
#
_entry.id   01a9f77430ee334a6638ed22180559ad
#
_cell.length_a   1.000
_cell.length_b   1.000
_cell.length_c   1.000
_cell.angle_alpha   90.00
_cell.angle_beta   90.00
_cell.angle_gamma   90.00
#
_symmetry.space_group_name_H-M   'P 1'
#
loop_
_entity.id
_entity.type
_entity.pdbx_description
1 polymer ?
#
loop_
_entity_poly.entity_id
_entity_poly.type
_entity_poly.pdbx_seq_one_letter_code
_entity_poly.pdbx_strand_id
1 'polypeptide(L)'
;MQNFRLRVMREADLPQVRELNEAAGPAINPLTEEELAALFMMCDVRLVATDRNHQLLAFMLSMGTGQPHTSENYRWFEDRGIRHQYIDRIVVSPLAKGTGIGRALYESVFERARERGASEVTCEVNVRPANPGSIAFHERLGFRQLAEQEIRGGAVRVALLGRPVY
;
A
#
# COMPACT_ATOMS: atom_id res chain seq x y z
N MET A 1 -16.18 -15.56 10.82
CA MET A 1 -15.56 -14.97 12.01
C MET A 1 -14.20 -14.41 11.63
N GLN A 2 -13.97 -13.13 11.85
CA GLN A 2 -12.67 -12.53 11.56
C GLN A 2 -11.65 -12.99 12.60
N ASN A 3 -10.55 -13.58 12.13
CA ASN A 3 -9.46 -14.05 12.99
C ASN A 3 -8.34 -13.01 13.12
N PHE A 4 -8.62 -11.74 12.82
CA PHE A 4 -7.66 -10.65 12.89
C PHE A 4 -8.31 -9.39 13.42
N ARG A 5 -7.48 -8.47 13.88
CA ARG A 5 -7.89 -7.13 14.31
C ARG A 5 -7.06 -6.10 13.59
N LEU A 6 -7.71 -5.08 13.04
CA LEU A 6 -7.02 -3.90 12.50
C LEU A 6 -6.83 -2.87 13.61
N ARG A 7 -5.67 -2.23 13.62
CA ARG A 7 -5.40 -1.09 14.49
C ARG A 7 -4.38 -0.16 13.85
N VAL A 8 -4.27 1.05 14.39
CA VAL A 8 -3.26 2.02 13.96
C VAL A 8 -1.86 1.46 14.27
N MET A 9 -0.95 1.61 13.31
CA MET A 9 0.46 1.26 13.49
C MET A 9 1.11 2.27 14.45
N ARG A 10 1.92 1.75 15.37
CA ARG A 10 2.71 2.55 16.32
C ARG A 10 4.18 2.44 15.97
N GLU A 11 5.00 3.39 16.44
CA GLU A 11 6.45 3.32 16.24
C GLU A 11 7.03 2.00 16.76
N ALA A 12 6.51 1.48 17.86
CA ALA A 12 6.94 0.19 18.42
C ALA A 12 6.73 -1.00 17.47
N ASP A 13 5.85 -0.86 16.47
CA ASP A 13 5.59 -1.91 15.49
C ASP A 13 6.65 -1.94 14.37
N LEU A 14 7.41 -0.88 14.19
CA LEU A 14 8.30 -0.73 13.03
C LEU A 14 9.29 -1.89 12.84
N PRO A 15 9.93 -2.47 13.87
CA PRO A 15 10.78 -3.63 13.67
C PRO A 15 10.05 -4.82 13.04
N GLN A 16 8.85 -5.14 13.51
CA GLN A 16 8.04 -6.23 12.95
C GLN A 16 7.52 -5.91 11.56
N VAL A 17 7.13 -4.65 11.31
CA VAL A 17 6.73 -4.17 9.99
C VAL A 17 7.87 -4.36 8.99
N ARG A 18 9.09 -4.02 9.39
CA ARG A 18 10.27 -4.19 8.55
C ARG A 18 10.53 -5.66 8.24
N GLU A 19 10.39 -6.55 9.22
CA GLU A 19 10.52 -8.00 9.01
C GLU A 19 9.50 -8.52 8.00
N LEU A 20 8.23 -8.10 8.10
CA LEU A 20 7.20 -8.47 7.14
C LEU A 20 7.54 -7.98 5.74
N ASN A 21 8.04 -6.75 5.64
CA ASN A 21 8.43 -6.15 4.37
C ASN A 21 9.58 -6.93 3.71
N GLU A 22 10.60 -7.28 4.47
CA GLU A 22 11.74 -8.08 3.98
C GLU A 22 11.29 -9.46 3.49
N ALA A 23 10.39 -10.10 4.22
CA ALA A 23 9.88 -11.42 3.85
C ALA A 23 8.99 -11.41 2.60
N ALA A 24 8.49 -10.25 2.20
CA ALA A 24 7.61 -10.11 1.04
C ALA A 24 8.36 -9.96 -0.30
N GLY A 25 9.68 -9.77 -0.25
CA GLY A 25 10.47 -9.66 -1.50
C GLY A 25 10.36 -10.88 -2.40
N PRO A 26 10.69 -10.78 -3.70
CA PRO A 26 11.27 -9.62 -4.38
C PRO A 26 10.25 -8.61 -4.93
N ALA A 27 8.96 -8.88 -4.82
CA ALA A 27 7.91 -8.00 -5.38
C ALA A 27 7.82 -6.64 -4.67
N ILE A 28 8.31 -6.54 -3.44
CA ILE A 28 8.31 -5.33 -2.63
C ILE A 28 9.75 -4.97 -2.27
N ASN A 29 10.08 -3.68 -2.40
CA ASN A 29 11.42 -3.19 -2.09
C ASN A 29 11.74 -3.32 -0.61
N PRO A 30 12.98 -3.74 -0.28
CA PRO A 30 13.44 -3.65 1.10
C PRO A 30 13.50 -2.19 1.56
N LEU A 31 13.40 -1.97 2.86
CA LEU A 31 13.51 -0.67 3.50
C LEU A 31 14.54 -0.73 4.62
N THR A 32 15.40 0.28 4.68
CA THR A 32 16.22 0.50 5.87
C THR A 32 15.34 1.01 7.01
N GLU A 33 15.86 0.99 8.22
CA GLU A 33 15.15 1.56 9.38
C GLU A 33 14.83 3.05 9.17
N GLU A 34 15.77 3.80 8.62
CA GLU A 34 15.62 5.23 8.34
C GLU A 34 14.57 5.49 7.26
N GLU A 35 14.59 4.70 6.20
CA GLU A 35 13.60 4.81 5.13
C GLU A 35 12.19 4.50 5.64
N LEU A 36 12.04 3.47 6.46
CA LEU A 36 10.75 3.12 7.06
C LEU A 36 10.27 4.20 8.02
N ALA A 37 11.16 4.75 8.84
CA ALA A 37 10.82 5.83 9.75
C ALA A 37 10.35 7.08 9.00
N ALA A 38 11.04 7.44 7.91
CA ALA A 38 10.64 8.57 7.06
C ALA A 38 9.27 8.32 6.40
N LEU A 39 9.05 7.12 5.90
CA LEU A 39 7.77 6.74 5.30
C LEU A 39 6.64 6.79 6.32
N PHE A 40 6.88 6.28 7.52
CA PHE A 40 5.93 6.33 8.63
C PHE A 40 5.49 7.78 8.91
N MET A 41 6.41 8.73 8.88
CA MET A 41 6.10 10.14 9.13
C MET A 41 5.30 10.79 7.99
N MET A 42 5.54 10.37 6.75
CA MET A 42 4.81 10.90 5.58
C MET A 42 3.39 10.34 5.48
N CYS A 43 3.15 9.13 5.99
CA CYS A 43 1.86 8.46 5.88
C CYS A 43 0.88 8.91 6.95
N ASP A 44 -0.34 9.22 6.55
CA ASP A 44 -1.44 9.55 7.45
C ASP A 44 -2.36 8.35 7.70
N VAL A 45 -2.31 7.34 6.83
CA VAL A 45 -2.97 6.05 7.06
C VAL A 45 -1.88 5.01 7.28
N ARG A 46 -1.79 4.53 8.50
CA ARG A 46 -0.79 3.59 8.98
C ARG A 46 -1.52 2.51 9.77
N LEU A 47 -1.64 1.33 9.17
CA LEU A 47 -2.46 0.26 9.74
C LEU A 47 -1.65 -1.03 9.86
N VAL A 48 -1.96 -1.80 10.90
CA VAL A 48 -1.50 -3.18 11.06
C VAL A 48 -2.71 -4.08 11.31
N ALA A 49 -2.58 -5.34 10.89
CA ALA A 49 -3.51 -6.40 11.26
C ALA A 49 -2.77 -7.36 12.18
N THR A 50 -3.39 -7.73 13.28
CA THR A 50 -2.80 -8.66 14.26
C THR A 50 -3.72 -9.86 14.50
N ASP A 51 -3.13 -10.96 14.91
CA ASP A 51 -3.87 -12.13 15.38
C ASP A 51 -4.26 -11.99 16.86
N ARG A 52 -4.83 -13.05 17.43
CA ARG A 52 -5.26 -13.08 18.83
C ARG A 52 -4.09 -12.99 19.82
N ASN A 53 -2.88 -13.32 19.35
CA ASN A 53 -1.66 -13.25 20.16
C ASN A 53 -0.88 -11.95 19.93
N HIS A 54 -1.52 -10.95 19.26
CA HIS A 54 -0.93 -9.66 18.93
C HIS A 54 0.24 -9.72 17.94
N GLN A 55 0.41 -10.85 17.24
CA GLN A 55 1.43 -10.97 16.19
C GLN A 55 0.95 -10.26 14.93
N LEU A 56 1.84 -9.51 14.28
CA LEU A 56 1.53 -8.83 13.04
C LEU A 56 1.34 -9.81 11.89
N LEU A 57 0.21 -9.69 11.20
CA LEU A 57 -0.14 -10.47 10.02
C LEU A 57 -0.05 -9.65 8.74
N ALA A 58 -0.16 -8.34 8.85
CA ALA A 58 -0.17 -7.45 7.68
C ALA A 58 0.07 -6.01 8.10
N PHE A 59 0.45 -5.17 7.13
CA PHE A 59 0.48 -3.73 7.33
C PHE A 59 0.17 -2.98 6.04
N MET A 60 -0.22 -1.72 6.18
CA MET A 60 -0.44 -0.78 5.09
C MET A 60 0.09 0.58 5.46
N LEU A 61 0.75 1.24 4.51
CA LEU A 61 1.22 2.62 4.61
C LEU A 61 0.69 3.41 3.42
N SER A 62 -0.02 4.48 3.70
CA SER A 62 -0.65 5.31 2.68
C SER A 62 -0.53 6.78 3.03
N MET A 63 -0.41 7.64 2.01
CA MET A 63 -0.25 9.09 2.17
C MET A 63 -1.11 9.87 1.20
N GLY A 64 -1.50 11.08 1.60
CA GLY A 64 -2.20 12.00 0.72
C GLY A 64 -1.26 12.77 -0.20
N THR A 65 -1.80 13.79 -0.87
CA THR A 65 -1.03 14.70 -1.74
C THR A 65 -0.07 15.57 -0.95
N GLY A 66 0.97 16.08 -1.63
CA GLY A 66 1.84 17.11 -1.09
C GLY A 66 2.96 16.61 -0.18
N GLN A 67 3.25 15.32 -0.17
CA GLN A 67 4.32 14.77 0.65
C GLN A 67 5.67 14.81 -0.09
N PRO A 68 6.79 14.98 0.64
CA PRO A 68 8.13 15.00 0.03
C PRO A 68 8.65 13.59 -0.27
N HIS A 69 7.82 12.76 -0.90
CA HIS A 69 8.17 11.39 -1.25
C HIS A 69 8.89 11.35 -2.60
N THR A 70 9.99 10.61 -2.67
CA THR A 70 10.85 10.57 -3.86
C THR A 70 10.49 9.48 -4.86
N SER A 71 9.48 8.65 -4.56
CA SER A 71 9.02 7.59 -5.44
C SER A 71 8.60 8.12 -6.81
N GLU A 72 9.12 7.51 -7.88
CA GLU A 72 8.73 7.83 -9.26
C GLU A 72 7.23 7.64 -9.45
N ASN A 73 6.65 6.60 -8.86
CA ASN A 73 5.22 6.29 -8.95
C ASN A 73 4.38 7.35 -8.25
N TYR A 74 4.74 7.73 -7.03
CA TYR A 74 4.05 8.78 -6.31
C TYR A 74 4.05 10.09 -7.08
N ARG A 75 5.20 10.48 -7.63
CA ARG A 75 5.34 11.70 -8.42
C ARG A 75 4.47 11.69 -9.67
N TRP A 76 4.35 10.53 -10.32
CA TRP A 76 3.46 10.40 -11.48
C TRP A 76 2.03 10.76 -11.11
N PHE A 77 1.52 10.26 -9.98
CA PHE A 77 0.17 10.60 -9.51
C PHE A 77 0.05 12.05 -9.09
N GLU A 78 1.07 12.61 -8.42
CA GLU A 78 1.09 14.02 -8.02
C GLU A 78 1.03 14.96 -9.23
N ASP A 79 1.75 14.64 -10.30
CA ASP A 79 1.81 15.46 -11.52
C ASP A 79 0.47 15.58 -12.23
N ARG A 80 -0.49 14.71 -11.94
CA ARG A 80 -1.84 14.79 -12.48
C ARG A 80 -2.67 15.92 -11.86
N GLY A 81 -2.25 16.47 -10.73
CA GLY A 81 -2.96 17.52 -10.03
C GLY A 81 -4.31 17.09 -9.43
N ILE A 82 -4.53 15.79 -9.25
CA ILE A 82 -5.75 15.24 -8.66
C ILE A 82 -5.46 14.92 -7.19
N ARG A 83 -6.37 15.33 -6.32
CA ARG A 83 -6.26 15.00 -4.89
C ARG A 83 -6.49 13.51 -4.70
N HIS A 84 -5.47 12.79 -4.23
CA HIS A 84 -5.49 11.34 -4.11
C HIS A 84 -4.94 10.87 -2.77
N GLN A 85 -5.25 9.62 -2.45
CA GLN A 85 -4.67 8.88 -1.35
C GLN A 85 -3.84 7.76 -1.95
N TYR A 86 -2.53 7.84 -1.81
CA TYR A 86 -1.57 6.91 -2.43
C TYR A 86 -1.18 5.81 -1.44
N ILE A 87 -1.32 4.56 -1.87
CA ILE A 87 -0.86 3.41 -1.10
C ILE A 87 0.59 3.13 -1.52
N ASP A 88 1.54 3.44 -0.62
CA ASP A 88 2.95 3.18 -0.90
C ASP A 88 3.24 1.68 -0.86
N ARG A 89 2.71 1.00 0.15
CA ARG A 89 2.81 -0.46 0.25
C ARG A 89 1.75 -1.07 1.13
N ILE A 90 1.43 -2.29 0.80
CA ILE A 90 0.59 -3.18 1.59
C ILE A 90 1.26 -4.56 1.54
N VAL A 91 1.44 -5.18 2.70
CA VAL A 91 2.05 -6.50 2.82
C VAL A 91 1.15 -7.36 3.69
N VAL A 92 0.80 -8.54 3.20
CA VAL A 92 0.05 -9.55 3.95
C VAL A 92 0.93 -10.78 4.06
N SER A 93 1.12 -11.26 5.30
CA SER A 93 1.89 -12.50 5.56
C SER A 93 1.29 -13.66 4.75
N PRO A 94 2.14 -14.54 4.18
CA PRO A 94 1.64 -15.76 3.54
C PRO A 94 0.75 -16.61 4.44
N LEU A 95 0.97 -16.58 5.75
CA LEU A 95 0.15 -17.28 6.73
C LEU A 95 -1.28 -16.75 6.86
N ALA A 96 -1.51 -15.50 6.39
CA ALA A 96 -2.79 -14.82 6.50
C ALA A 96 -3.49 -14.63 5.14
N LYS A 97 -2.98 -15.21 4.08
CA LYS A 97 -3.62 -15.15 2.75
C LYS A 97 -5.00 -15.82 2.79
N GLY A 98 -5.95 -15.21 2.07
CA GLY A 98 -7.31 -15.74 1.98
C GLY A 98 -8.17 -15.47 3.21
N THR A 99 -7.71 -14.66 4.16
CA THR A 99 -8.44 -14.35 5.40
C THR A 99 -9.30 -13.08 5.30
N GLY A 100 -9.17 -12.32 4.20
CA GLY A 100 -9.87 -11.05 4.02
C GLY A 100 -9.15 -9.82 4.58
N ILE A 101 -7.93 -9.99 5.09
CA ILE A 101 -7.14 -8.87 5.64
C ILE A 101 -6.87 -7.80 4.58
N GLY A 102 -6.43 -8.22 3.39
CA GLY A 102 -6.14 -7.27 2.32
C GLY A 102 -7.34 -6.40 1.98
N ARG A 103 -8.50 -7.02 1.82
CA ARG A 103 -9.74 -6.30 1.55
C ARG A 103 -10.10 -5.32 2.68
N ALA A 104 -9.98 -5.76 3.92
CA ALA A 104 -10.28 -4.91 5.08
C ALA A 104 -9.36 -3.68 5.15
N LEU A 105 -8.07 -3.86 4.84
CA LEU A 105 -7.13 -2.75 4.78
C LEU A 105 -7.51 -1.75 3.68
N TYR A 106 -7.88 -2.24 2.49
CA TYR A 106 -8.33 -1.37 1.40
C TYR A 106 -9.60 -0.62 1.74
N GLU A 107 -10.58 -1.28 2.35
CA GLU A 107 -11.83 -0.63 2.78
C GLU A 107 -11.54 0.53 3.75
N SER A 108 -10.60 0.34 4.67
CA SER A 108 -10.17 1.38 5.60
C SER A 108 -9.56 2.58 4.90
N VAL A 109 -8.72 2.36 3.88
CA VAL A 109 -8.11 3.47 3.15
C VAL A 109 -9.13 4.19 2.24
N PHE A 110 -10.09 3.48 1.68
CA PHE A 110 -11.16 4.11 0.90
C PHE A 110 -12.00 5.05 1.77
N GLU A 111 -12.34 4.61 2.97
CA GLU A 111 -13.07 5.44 3.93
C GLU A 111 -12.27 6.68 4.30
N ARG A 112 -11.01 6.51 4.63
CA ARG A 112 -10.13 7.64 4.97
C ARG A 112 -9.98 8.63 3.81
N ALA A 113 -9.87 8.12 2.58
CA ALA A 113 -9.80 8.96 1.40
C ALA A 113 -11.05 9.82 1.23
N ARG A 114 -12.24 9.23 1.45
CA ARG A 114 -13.51 9.99 1.41
C ARG A 114 -13.55 11.07 2.48
N GLU A 115 -13.19 10.74 3.70
CA GLU A 115 -13.17 11.69 4.82
C GLU A 115 -12.26 12.88 4.55
N ARG A 116 -11.15 12.65 3.84
CA ARG A 116 -10.20 13.70 3.49
C ARG A 116 -10.55 14.44 2.20
N GLY A 117 -11.62 14.07 1.53
CA GLY A 117 -12.03 14.70 0.28
C GLY A 117 -11.12 14.36 -0.89
N ALA A 118 -10.42 13.24 -0.85
CA ALA A 118 -9.66 12.74 -2.00
C ALA A 118 -10.63 12.27 -3.08
N SER A 119 -10.23 12.44 -4.35
CA SER A 119 -11.03 12.00 -5.49
C SER A 119 -10.82 10.52 -5.78
N GLU A 120 -9.66 9.98 -5.45
CA GLU A 120 -9.32 8.58 -5.73
C GLU A 120 -8.27 8.04 -4.77
N VAL A 121 -8.22 6.72 -4.69
CA VAL A 121 -7.11 5.98 -4.09
C VAL A 121 -6.23 5.46 -5.23
N THR A 122 -4.92 5.59 -5.08
CA THR A 122 -3.94 5.23 -6.11
C THR A 122 -2.90 4.25 -5.58
N CYS A 123 -2.39 3.42 -6.47
CA CYS A 123 -1.30 2.49 -6.18
C CYS A 123 -0.68 1.99 -7.48
N GLU A 124 0.39 1.21 -7.38
CA GLU A 124 0.97 0.53 -8.53
C GLU A 124 1.10 -0.96 -8.28
N VAL A 125 1.12 -1.73 -9.37
CA VAL A 125 1.33 -3.18 -9.36
C VAL A 125 2.34 -3.52 -10.45
N ASN A 126 3.30 -4.37 -10.13
CA ASN A 126 4.30 -4.82 -11.11
C ASN A 126 3.66 -5.59 -12.27
N VAL A 127 4.03 -5.21 -13.49
CA VAL A 127 3.70 -5.98 -14.69
C VAL A 127 4.94 -6.67 -15.26
N ARG A 128 6.12 -6.20 -14.91
CA ARG A 128 7.41 -6.87 -15.17
C ARG A 128 8.31 -6.68 -13.93
N PRO A 129 8.63 -7.72 -13.16
CA PRO A 129 8.08 -9.09 -13.28
C PRO A 129 6.56 -9.13 -13.04
N ALA A 130 5.88 -10.07 -13.71
CA ALA A 130 4.43 -10.13 -13.70
C ALA A 130 3.86 -10.50 -12.32
N ASN A 131 2.75 -9.85 -11.95
CA ASN A 131 2.01 -10.14 -10.73
C ASN A 131 0.50 -10.17 -11.04
N PRO A 132 0.06 -11.19 -11.83
CA PRO A 132 -1.33 -11.23 -12.30
C PRO A 132 -2.36 -11.39 -11.18
N GLY A 133 -2.01 -12.07 -10.10
CA GLY A 133 -2.89 -12.22 -8.93
C GLY A 133 -3.19 -10.89 -8.26
N SER A 134 -2.19 -10.03 -8.13
CA SER A 134 -2.37 -8.70 -7.56
C SER A 134 -3.21 -7.80 -8.47
N ILE A 135 -2.98 -7.85 -9.77
CA ILE A 135 -3.79 -7.08 -10.73
C ILE A 135 -5.26 -7.49 -10.64
N ALA A 136 -5.55 -8.79 -10.65
CA ALA A 136 -6.92 -9.30 -10.54
C ALA A 136 -7.58 -8.91 -9.21
N PHE A 137 -6.83 -8.94 -8.12
CA PHE A 137 -7.32 -8.52 -6.81
C PHE A 137 -7.72 -7.04 -6.81
N HIS A 138 -6.90 -6.17 -7.40
CA HIS A 138 -7.19 -4.74 -7.49
C HIS A 138 -8.38 -4.45 -8.41
N GLU A 139 -8.50 -5.17 -9.52
CA GLU A 139 -9.66 -5.05 -10.40
C GLU A 139 -10.96 -5.37 -9.67
N ARG A 140 -10.96 -6.43 -8.86
CA ARG A 140 -12.13 -6.79 -8.03
C ARG A 140 -12.48 -5.72 -7.00
N LEU A 141 -11.52 -4.93 -6.56
CA LEU A 141 -11.74 -3.79 -5.65
C LEU A 141 -12.19 -2.51 -6.39
N GLY A 142 -12.28 -2.54 -7.71
CA GLY A 142 -12.73 -1.41 -8.52
C GLY A 142 -11.62 -0.50 -9.04
N PHE A 143 -10.36 -0.90 -8.89
CA PHE A 143 -9.25 -0.16 -9.50
C PHE A 143 -9.25 -0.33 -11.01
N ARG A 144 -8.85 0.74 -11.70
CA ARG A 144 -8.64 0.76 -13.14
C ARG A 144 -7.21 1.17 -13.44
N GLN A 145 -6.65 0.61 -14.51
CA GLN A 145 -5.33 1.02 -14.97
C GLN A 145 -5.43 2.41 -15.62
N LEU A 146 -4.59 3.33 -15.16
CA LEU A 146 -4.49 4.68 -15.70
C LEU A 146 -3.36 4.78 -16.71
N ALA A 147 -2.24 4.07 -16.48
CA ALA A 147 -1.07 4.06 -17.33
C ALA A 147 -0.14 2.93 -16.93
N GLU A 148 0.95 2.80 -17.66
CA GLU A 148 2.10 1.98 -17.27
C GLU A 148 3.35 2.85 -17.24
N GLN A 149 4.32 2.49 -16.41
CA GLN A 149 5.57 3.22 -16.26
C GLN A 149 6.73 2.27 -16.02
N GLU A 150 7.85 2.56 -16.65
CA GLU A 150 9.10 1.90 -16.31
C GLU A 150 9.79 2.71 -15.21
N ILE A 151 10.30 2.00 -14.20
CA ILE A 151 11.02 2.59 -13.08
C ILE A 151 12.36 1.89 -12.91
N ARG A 152 13.24 2.44 -12.08
CA ARG A 152 14.58 1.90 -11.83
C ARG A 152 15.36 1.68 -13.12
N GLY A 153 15.40 2.68 -14.00
CA GLY A 153 16.12 2.61 -15.24
C GLY A 153 15.59 1.54 -16.21
N GLY A 154 14.32 1.17 -16.11
CA GLY A 154 13.69 0.17 -16.97
C GLY A 154 13.71 -1.26 -16.41
N ALA A 155 14.31 -1.48 -15.24
CA ALA A 155 14.38 -2.81 -14.62
C ALA A 155 13.02 -3.33 -14.19
N VAL A 156 12.10 -2.44 -13.84
CA VAL A 156 10.74 -2.76 -13.39
C VAL A 156 9.74 -1.96 -14.21
N ARG A 157 8.65 -2.61 -14.60
CA ARG A 157 7.49 -1.95 -15.23
C ARG A 157 6.28 -2.14 -14.35
N VAL A 158 5.53 -1.06 -14.10
CA VAL A 158 4.36 -1.06 -13.23
C VAL A 158 3.11 -0.61 -13.97
N ALA A 159 1.96 -1.14 -13.58
CA ALA A 159 0.67 -0.58 -13.91
C ALA A 159 0.30 0.43 -12.81
N LEU A 160 -0.06 1.64 -13.22
CA LEU A 160 -0.50 2.70 -12.33
C LEU A 160 -2.01 2.66 -12.25
N LEU A 161 -2.53 2.44 -11.05
CA LEU A 161 -3.94 2.16 -10.82
C LEU A 161 -4.62 3.26 -10.01
N GLY A 162 -5.90 3.52 -10.31
CA GLY A 162 -6.71 4.46 -9.55
C GLY A 162 -8.13 3.91 -9.35
N ARG A 163 -8.70 4.20 -8.18
CA ARG A 163 -10.09 3.88 -7.86
C ARG A 163 -10.78 5.13 -7.32
N PRO A 164 -11.84 5.60 -7.97
CA PRO A 164 -12.61 6.74 -7.48
C PRO A 164 -13.24 6.45 -6.11
N VAL A 165 -13.28 7.49 -5.25
CA VAL A 165 -13.88 7.40 -3.91
C VAL A 165 -14.79 8.61 -3.65
N TYR A 166 -16.00 8.56 -4.21
CA TYR A 166 -17.03 9.59 -4.02
C TYR A 166 -18.37 8.97 -3.68
#